data_9bc0b36137428273e47f1e0e975c34e3
#
_entry.id   9bc0b36137428273e47f1e0e975c34e3
#
_cell.length_a   1.000
_cell.length_b   1.000
_cell.length_c   1.000
_cell.angle_alpha   90.00
_cell.angle_beta   90.00
_cell.angle_gamma   90.00
#
_symmetry.space_group_name_H-M   'P 1'
#
loop_
_entity.id
_entity.type
_entity.pdbx_description
1 polymer ?
#
loop_
_entity_poly.entity_id
_entity_poly.type
_entity_poly.pdbx_seq_one_letter_code
_entity_poly.pdbx_strand_id
1 'polypeptide(L)'
;MIGRLKILLRGDADCLAESLSRAGFESVAQFSLIILIGAGLYGATLGLWRGPLQAFYTAIKFPLVIFLTCLGNGAINGMFAQTLGSGLSFKQTALAISISFAIAAIILAGFAPLTLFVWFNAPPLESKGAILGHSVMLLTHVLVIALAGIIANRRLLGLLRKMSGSDKVARAVLFSWLAGNLFLGAQIAWNFRPFIGSPRLAIEFLRSDPLHGNFYEAVWRALRHLLF
;
A
#
# COMPACT_ATOMS: atom_id res chain seq x y z
N MET A 1 20.12 0.32 9.55
CA MET A 1 18.90 -0.33 9.06
C MET A 1 18.10 -1.02 10.19
N ILE A 2 18.67 -1.97 10.94
CA ILE A 2 17.96 -2.72 12.01
C ILE A 2 17.37 -1.82 13.11
N GLY A 3 18.07 -0.76 13.55
CA GLY A 3 17.56 0.18 14.55
C GLY A 3 16.29 0.91 14.08
N ARG A 4 16.26 1.37 12.83
CA ARG A 4 15.07 2.03 12.24
C ARG A 4 13.90 1.06 12.03
N LEU A 5 14.19 -0.17 11.63
CA LEU A 5 13.14 -1.21 11.54
C LEU A 5 12.44 -1.42 12.89
N LYS A 6 13.21 -1.46 14.00
CA LYS A 6 12.64 -1.54 15.35
C LYS A 6 11.77 -0.33 15.71
N ILE A 7 12.17 0.89 15.33
CA ILE A 7 11.39 2.11 15.55
C ILE A 7 10.07 2.05 14.77
N LEU A 8 10.12 1.66 13.50
CA LEU A 8 8.93 1.50 12.66
C LEU A 8 7.98 0.42 13.20
N LEU A 9 8.53 -0.71 13.67
CA LEU A 9 7.73 -1.80 14.24
C LEU A 9 7.08 -1.42 15.58
N ARG A 10 7.79 -0.71 16.46
CA ARG A 10 7.22 -0.21 17.72
C ARG A 10 6.16 0.87 17.46
N GLY A 11 6.40 1.72 16.47
CA GLY A 11 5.47 2.81 16.11
C GLY A 11 5.34 3.87 17.19
N ASP A 12 6.37 4.04 18.01
CA ASP A 12 6.44 5.05 19.06
C ASP A 12 6.48 6.45 18.42
N ALA A 13 5.48 7.29 18.75
CA ALA A 13 5.31 8.60 18.14
C ALA A 13 6.50 9.54 18.44
N ASP A 14 7.13 9.43 19.60
CA ASP A 14 8.28 10.27 19.95
C ASP A 14 9.52 9.90 19.12
N CYS A 15 9.82 8.61 19.00
CA CYS A 15 10.91 8.12 18.17
C CYS A 15 10.69 8.42 16.69
N LEU A 16 9.43 8.35 16.21
CA LEU A 16 9.09 8.69 14.83
C LEU A 16 9.22 10.21 14.59
N ALA A 17 8.79 11.06 15.52
CA ALA A 17 8.92 12.51 15.42
C ALA A 17 10.41 12.94 15.43
N GLU A 18 11.23 12.34 16.29
CA GLU A 18 12.68 12.56 16.29
C GLU A 18 13.32 12.13 14.95
N SER A 19 12.91 10.95 14.43
CA SER A 19 13.36 10.50 13.12
C SER A 19 12.97 11.48 12.01
N LEU A 20 11.80 12.08 12.11
CA LEU A 20 11.30 13.08 11.15
C LEU A 20 12.08 14.38 11.22
N SER A 21 12.39 14.88 12.42
CA SER A 21 13.13 16.14 12.61
C SER A 21 14.58 16.04 12.16
N ARG A 22 15.22 14.88 12.31
CA ARG A 22 16.61 14.62 11.91
C ARG A 22 16.75 14.05 10.50
N ALA A 23 15.64 13.88 9.77
CA ALA A 23 15.64 13.17 8.51
C ALA A 23 16.39 13.93 7.40
N GLY A 24 17.43 13.29 6.91
CA GLY A 24 18.20 13.63 5.71
C GLY A 24 17.93 12.67 4.56
N PHE A 25 18.72 12.79 3.51
CA PHE A 25 18.66 11.91 2.33
C PHE A 25 18.79 10.42 2.68
N GLU A 26 19.66 10.10 3.65
CA GLU A 26 19.86 8.72 4.14
C GLU A 26 18.56 8.11 4.72
N SER A 27 17.75 8.92 5.39
CA SER A 27 16.46 8.45 5.94
C SER A 27 15.46 8.11 4.84
N VAL A 28 15.38 8.97 3.82
CA VAL A 28 14.52 8.72 2.64
C VAL A 28 14.96 7.44 1.95
N ALA A 29 16.26 7.26 1.69
CA ALA A 29 16.80 6.06 1.05
C ALA A 29 16.48 4.79 1.85
N GLN A 30 16.59 4.83 3.18
CA GLN A 30 16.28 3.66 4.02
C GLN A 30 14.78 3.34 4.05
N PHE A 31 13.88 4.33 4.12
CA PHE A 31 12.44 4.08 4.03
C PHE A 31 12.06 3.55 2.65
N SER A 32 12.65 4.10 1.59
CA SER A 32 12.44 3.61 0.22
C SER A 32 12.91 2.15 0.06
N LEU A 33 14.04 1.79 0.64
CA LEU A 33 14.54 0.41 0.61
C LEU A 33 13.60 -0.54 1.37
N ILE A 34 13.07 -0.13 2.52
CA ILE A 34 12.09 -0.92 3.29
C ILE A 34 10.80 -1.11 2.46
N ILE A 35 10.32 -0.06 1.82
CA ILE A 35 9.16 -0.15 0.92
C ILE A 35 9.45 -1.10 -0.23
N LEU A 36 10.58 -0.93 -0.90
CA LEU A 36 10.97 -1.76 -2.05
C LEU A 36 11.01 -3.25 -1.69
N ILE A 37 11.69 -3.59 -0.61
CA ILE A 37 11.83 -5.00 -0.17
C ILE A 37 10.50 -5.54 0.35
N GLY A 38 9.85 -4.84 1.28
CA GLY A 38 8.62 -5.33 1.93
C GLY A 38 7.44 -5.42 0.97
N ALA A 39 7.22 -4.38 0.17
CA ALA A 39 6.17 -4.37 -0.81
C ALA A 39 6.48 -5.28 -2.01
N GLY A 40 7.75 -5.40 -2.41
CA GLY A 40 8.18 -6.33 -3.46
C GLY A 40 7.95 -7.79 -3.07
N LEU A 41 8.33 -8.15 -1.84
CA LEU A 41 8.11 -9.50 -1.30
C LEU A 41 6.61 -9.84 -1.25
N TYR A 42 5.80 -8.93 -0.70
CA TYR A 42 4.34 -9.11 -0.69
C TYR A 42 3.76 -9.13 -2.10
N GLY A 43 4.23 -8.22 -2.98
CA GLY A 43 3.83 -8.17 -4.38
C GLY A 43 4.06 -9.48 -5.12
N ALA A 44 5.19 -10.17 -4.85
CA ALA A 44 5.44 -11.48 -5.42
C ALA A 44 4.31 -12.49 -5.08
N THR A 45 3.83 -12.49 -3.83
CA THR A 45 2.75 -13.41 -3.42
C THR A 45 1.42 -13.15 -4.12
N LEU A 46 1.14 -11.89 -4.50
CA LEU A 46 -0.06 -11.53 -5.27
C LEU A 46 -0.14 -12.25 -6.63
N GLY A 47 0.98 -12.38 -7.32
CA GLY A 47 1.02 -12.93 -8.68
C GLY A 47 1.25 -14.45 -8.74
N LEU A 48 1.64 -15.09 -7.63
CA LEU A 48 2.05 -16.49 -7.62
C LEU A 48 0.96 -17.44 -8.11
N TRP A 49 -0.30 -17.16 -7.80
CA TRP A 49 -1.42 -18.00 -8.24
C TRP A 49 -1.50 -18.10 -9.78
N ARG A 50 -1.17 -17.03 -10.48
CA ARG A 50 -1.14 -17.04 -11.96
C ARG A 50 0.15 -17.66 -12.53
N GLY A 51 1.25 -17.59 -11.79
CA GLY A 51 2.54 -18.17 -12.15
C GLY A 51 3.75 -17.29 -11.83
N PRO A 52 4.96 -17.85 -11.98
CA PRO A 52 6.20 -17.15 -11.59
C PRO A 52 6.42 -15.82 -12.32
N LEU A 53 6.08 -15.75 -13.61
CA LEU A 53 6.23 -14.51 -14.39
C LEU A 53 5.30 -13.40 -13.88
N GLN A 54 4.06 -13.74 -13.52
CA GLN A 54 3.14 -12.78 -12.92
C GLN A 54 3.63 -12.34 -11.53
N ALA A 55 4.17 -13.26 -10.73
CA ALA A 55 4.77 -12.95 -9.44
C ALA A 55 5.92 -11.95 -9.58
N PHE A 56 6.81 -12.17 -10.55
CA PHE A 56 7.91 -11.25 -10.85
C PHE A 56 7.40 -9.86 -11.25
N TYR A 57 6.43 -9.79 -12.16
CA TYR A 57 5.83 -8.51 -12.56
C TYR A 57 5.22 -7.77 -11.38
N THR A 58 4.53 -8.49 -10.49
CA THR A 58 3.85 -7.86 -9.36
C THR A 58 4.83 -7.46 -8.26
N ALA A 59 5.92 -8.19 -8.08
CA ALA A 59 7.01 -7.80 -7.19
C ALA A 59 7.61 -6.43 -7.55
N ILE A 60 7.65 -6.10 -8.84
CA ILE A 60 8.10 -4.79 -9.32
C ILE A 60 6.99 -3.74 -9.23
N LYS A 61 5.79 -4.07 -9.69
CA LYS A 61 4.66 -3.13 -9.79
C LYS A 61 4.16 -2.64 -8.45
N PHE A 62 4.12 -3.51 -7.45
CA PHE A 62 3.52 -3.17 -6.16
C PHE A 62 4.29 -2.05 -5.43
N PRO A 63 5.62 -2.12 -5.24
CA PRO A 63 6.37 -0.98 -4.72
C PRO A 63 6.32 0.25 -5.64
N LEU A 64 6.30 0.07 -6.97
CA LEU A 64 6.21 1.18 -7.92
C LEU A 64 4.90 1.97 -7.74
N VAL A 65 3.77 1.29 -7.55
CA VAL A 65 2.48 1.94 -7.25
C VAL A 65 2.57 2.77 -5.96
N ILE A 66 3.23 2.25 -4.92
CA ILE A 66 3.43 2.98 -3.67
C ILE A 66 4.25 4.25 -3.91
N PHE A 67 5.39 4.15 -4.63
CA PHE A 67 6.22 5.32 -4.93
C PHE A 67 5.51 6.36 -5.78
N LEU A 68 4.78 5.93 -6.81
CA LEU A 68 3.99 6.84 -7.64
C LEU A 68 2.85 7.52 -6.85
N THR A 69 2.23 6.79 -5.92
CA THR A 69 1.23 7.35 -5.01
C THR A 69 1.85 8.37 -4.07
N CYS A 70 3.02 8.09 -3.49
CA CYS A 70 3.77 9.04 -2.66
C CYS A 70 4.14 10.30 -3.44
N LEU A 71 4.64 10.14 -4.66
CA LEU A 71 5.06 11.25 -5.51
C LEU A 71 3.86 12.12 -5.92
N GLY A 72 2.79 11.50 -6.43
CA GLY A 72 1.59 12.21 -6.88
C GLY A 72 0.86 12.96 -5.75
N ASN A 73 0.79 12.35 -4.57
CA ASN A 73 0.13 12.97 -3.41
C ASN A 73 1.05 13.89 -2.59
N GLY A 74 2.37 13.86 -2.79
CA GLY A 74 3.32 14.58 -1.95
C GLY A 74 3.03 16.09 -1.89
N ALA A 75 2.81 16.71 -3.05
CA ALA A 75 2.48 18.14 -3.15
C ALA A 75 1.09 18.44 -2.58
N ILE A 76 0.07 17.67 -2.96
CA ILE A 76 -1.32 17.85 -2.52
C ILE A 76 -1.42 17.70 -1.00
N ASN A 77 -0.83 16.65 -0.46
CA ASN A 77 -0.82 16.39 0.98
C ASN A 77 -0.02 17.46 1.76
N GLY A 78 1.04 18.01 1.16
CA GLY A 78 1.79 19.13 1.72
C GLY A 78 0.95 20.42 1.80
N MET A 79 0.19 20.72 0.75
CA MET A 79 -0.76 21.85 0.75
C MET A 79 -1.85 21.66 1.83
N PHE A 80 -2.46 20.48 1.92
CA PHE A 80 -3.45 20.20 2.99
C PHE A 80 -2.85 20.33 4.39
N ALA A 81 -1.63 19.85 4.61
CA ALA A 81 -0.97 19.97 5.89
C ALA A 81 -0.79 21.44 6.30
N GLN A 82 -0.41 22.31 5.37
CA GLN A 82 -0.20 23.74 5.62
C GLN A 82 -1.52 24.48 5.80
N THR A 83 -2.49 24.30 4.90
CA THR A 83 -3.80 24.98 4.97
C THR A 83 -4.60 24.59 6.22
N LEU A 84 -4.42 23.36 6.72
CA LEU A 84 -5.05 22.90 7.96
C LEU A 84 -4.28 23.29 9.22
N GLY A 85 -3.18 24.05 9.09
CA GLY A 85 -2.44 24.57 10.23
C GLY A 85 -1.63 23.53 11.01
N SER A 86 -1.13 22.47 10.33
CA SER A 86 -0.36 21.41 11.00
C SER A 86 1.06 21.84 11.41
N GLY A 87 1.58 22.92 10.85
CA GLY A 87 2.98 23.36 11.03
C GLY A 87 4.01 22.48 10.30
N LEU A 88 3.60 21.44 9.59
CA LEU A 88 4.49 20.57 8.83
C LEU A 88 4.97 21.22 7.54
N SER A 89 6.27 21.18 7.29
CA SER A 89 6.83 21.54 5.98
C SER A 89 6.53 20.45 4.94
N PHE A 90 6.66 20.78 3.64
CA PHE A 90 6.52 19.80 2.55
C PHE A 90 7.47 18.61 2.72
N LYS A 91 8.72 18.86 3.14
CA LYS A 91 9.69 17.79 3.40
C LYS A 91 9.23 16.86 4.52
N GLN A 92 8.75 17.43 5.63
CA GLN A 92 8.23 16.63 6.75
C GLN A 92 6.98 15.86 6.37
N THR A 93 6.10 16.44 5.57
CA THR A 93 4.92 15.76 5.01
C THR A 93 5.32 14.55 4.17
N ALA A 94 6.22 14.73 3.20
CA ALA A 94 6.68 13.65 2.34
C ALA A 94 7.34 12.52 3.15
N LEU A 95 8.12 12.86 4.17
CA LEU A 95 8.74 11.88 5.06
C LEU A 95 7.72 11.16 5.95
N ALA A 96 6.73 11.86 6.50
CA ALA A 96 5.67 11.27 7.31
C ALA A 96 4.85 10.24 6.50
N ILE A 97 4.55 10.57 5.25
CA ILE A 97 3.88 9.66 4.31
C ILE A 97 4.79 8.45 4.00
N SER A 98 6.07 8.67 3.72
CA SER A 98 7.04 7.59 3.47
C SER A 98 7.19 6.66 4.67
N ILE A 99 7.20 7.19 5.89
CA ILE A 99 7.19 6.39 7.13
C ILE A 99 5.93 5.53 7.20
N SER A 100 4.75 6.09 6.92
CA SER A 100 3.49 5.34 6.93
C SER A 100 3.51 4.20 5.90
N PHE A 101 3.96 4.43 4.67
CA PHE A 101 4.08 3.38 3.67
C PHE A 101 5.17 2.34 4.01
N ALA A 102 6.28 2.75 4.64
CA ALA A 102 7.30 1.80 5.11
C ALA A 102 6.73 0.88 6.21
N ILE A 103 5.94 1.42 7.13
CA ILE A 103 5.24 0.62 8.14
C ILE A 103 4.26 -0.35 7.48
N ALA A 104 3.45 0.13 6.53
CA ALA A 104 2.53 -0.73 5.78
C ALA A 104 3.27 -1.85 5.04
N ALA A 105 4.39 -1.54 4.37
CA ALA A 105 5.20 -2.52 3.64
C ALA A 105 5.78 -3.61 4.57
N ILE A 106 6.21 -3.26 5.78
CA ILE A 106 6.68 -4.25 6.77
C ILE A 106 5.53 -5.17 7.20
N ILE A 107 4.36 -4.61 7.46
CA ILE A 107 3.17 -5.38 7.85
C ILE A 107 2.78 -6.32 6.72
N LEU A 108 2.72 -5.82 5.48
CA LEU A 108 2.42 -6.63 4.30
C LEU A 108 3.40 -7.78 4.12
N ALA A 109 4.71 -7.53 4.27
CA ALA A 109 5.72 -8.59 4.24
C ALA A 109 5.47 -9.65 5.32
N GLY A 110 5.03 -9.24 6.52
CA GLY A 110 4.63 -10.15 7.60
C GLY A 110 3.40 -11.00 7.27
N PHE A 111 2.51 -10.53 6.39
CA PHE A 111 1.35 -11.28 5.90
C PHE A 111 1.66 -12.17 4.68
N ALA A 112 2.87 -12.14 4.12
CA ALA A 112 3.25 -13.00 2.99
C ALA A 112 3.02 -14.50 3.26
N PRO A 113 3.33 -15.06 4.44
CA PRO A 113 3.00 -16.47 4.73
C PRO A 113 1.51 -16.80 4.68
N LEU A 114 0.64 -15.88 5.14
CA LEU A 114 -0.82 -16.05 5.05
C LEU A 114 -1.29 -16.07 3.59
N THR A 115 -0.79 -15.17 2.77
CA THR A 115 -1.16 -15.11 1.35
C THR A 115 -0.63 -16.33 0.58
N LEU A 116 0.54 -16.85 0.94
CA LEU A 116 1.05 -18.12 0.42
C LEU A 116 0.14 -19.30 0.81
N PHE A 117 -0.33 -19.34 2.06
CA PHE A 117 -1.28 -20.38 2.50
C PHE A 117 -2.58 -20.31 1.68
N VAL A 118 -3.13 -19.13 1.43
CA VAL A 118 -4.32 -18.98 0.59
C VAL A 118 -4.03 -19.43 -0.85
N TRP A 119 -2.88 -19.10 -1.40
CA TRP A 119 -2.45 -19.57 -2.72
C TRP A 119 -2.38 -21.10 -2.81
N PHE A 120 -1.75 -21.77 -1.84
CA PHE A 120 -1.64 -23.24 -1.83
C PHE A 120 -2.99 -23.94 -1.76
N ASN A 121 -4.02 -23.31 -1.20
CA ASN A 121 -5.37 -23.83 -1.07
C ASN A 121 -6.33 -23.30 -2.15
N ALA A 122 -5.85 -22.44 -3.07
CA ALA A 122 -6.69 -21.91 -4.13
C ALA A 122 -6.95 -22.95 -5.23
N PRO A 123 -8.14 -22.92 -5.86
CA PRO A 123 -8.46 -23.80 -6.98
C PRO A 123 -7.45 -23.63 -8.13
N PRO A 124 -7.07 -24.73 -8.83
CA PRO A 124 -6.23 -24.63 -10.03
C PRO A 124 -6.84 -23.74 -11.11
N LEU A 125 -5.98 -23.12 -11.92
CA LEU A 125 -6.39 -22.17 -12.97
C LEU A 125 -7.33 -22.79 -14.02
N GLU A 126 -7.16 -24.07 -14.32
CA GLU A 126 -7.94 -24.82 -15.31
C GLU A 126 -9.25 -25.38 -14.75
N SER A 127 -9.47 -25.22 -13.44
CA SER A 127 -10.68 -25.75 -12.77
C SER A 127 -11.90 -24.88 -13.02
N LYS A 128 -13.09 -25.46 -12.88
CA LYS A 128 -14.37 -24.71 -12.88
C LYS A 128 -14.42 -23.67 -11.76
N GLY A 129 -13.67 -23.87 -10.67
CA GLY A 129 -13.57 -22.96 -9.54
C GLY A 129 -12.59 -21.78 -9.73
N ALA A 130 -11.90 -21.67 -10.85
CA ALA A 130 -10.85 -20.65 -11.05
C ALA A 130 -11.35 -19.20 -10.91
N ILE A 131 -12.59 -18.90 -11.34
CA ILE A 131 -13.19 -17.56 -11.20
C ILE A 131 -13.43 -17.24 -9.71
N LEU A 132 -13.97 -18.19 -8.97
CA LEU A 132 -14.17 -18.05 -7.53
C LEU A 132 -12.81 -17.92 -6.82
N GLY A 133 -11.83 -18.75 -7.18
CA GLY A 133 -10.46 -18.66 -6.68
C GLY A 133 -9.84 -17.27 -6.91
N HIS A 134 -9.99 -16.71 -8.10
CA HIS A 134 -9.54 -15.34 -8.38
C HIS A 134 -10.22 -14.30 -7.47
N SER A 135 -11.53 -14.43 -7.25
CA SER A 135 -12.28 -13.50 -6.38
C SER A 135 -11.85 -13.62 -4.92
N VAL A 136 -11.64 -14.84 -4.42
CA VAL A 136 -11.12 -15.09 -3.06
C VAL A 136 -9.72 -14.49 -2.90
N MET A 137 -8.82 -14.73 -3.86
CA MET A 137 -7.47 -14.13 -3.85
C MET A 137 -7.53 -12.61 -3.82
N LEU A 138 -8.33 -12.00 -4.70
CA LEU A 138 -8.49 -10.55 -4.76
C LEU A 138 -8.97 -9.98 -3.42
N LEU A 139 -10.03 -10.53 -2.85
CA LEU A 139 -10.61 -10.04 -1.60
C LEU A 139 -9.68 -10.27 -0.41
N THR A 140 -8.97 -11.40 -0.36
CA THR A 140 -7.94 -11.64 0.67
C THR A 140 -6.87 -10.56 0.63
N HIS A 141 -6.31 -10.25 -0.55
CA HIS A 141 -5.30 -9.22 -0.67
C HIS A 141 -5.84 -7.82 -0.36
N VAL A 142 -7.06 -7.50 -0.79
CA VAL A 142 -7.73 -6.24 -0.43
C VAL A 142 -7.86 -6.09 1.09
N LEU A 143 -8.30 -7.15 1.77
CA LEU A 143 -8.43 -7.15 3.23
C LEU A 143 -7.09 -6.98 3.95
N VAL A 144 -6.05 -7.70 3.51
CA VAL A 144 -4.70 -7.60 4.08
C VAL A 144 -4.11 -6.20 3.87
N ILE A 145 -4.25 -5.64 2.67
CA ILE A 145 -3.79 -4.27 2.35
C ILE A 145 -4.56 -3.24 3.19
N ALA A 146 -5.89 -3.39 3.34
CA ALA A 146 -6.69 -2.51 4.17
C ALA A 146 -6.26 -2.57 5.65
N LEU A 147 -6.02 -3.77 6.19
CA LEU A 147 -5.54 -3.95 7.57
C LEU A 147 -4.16 -3.30 7.77
N ALA A 148 -3.21 -3.53 6.86
CA ALA A 148 -1.89 -2.90 6.90
C ALA A 148 -2.02 -1.35 6.85
N GLY A 149 -2.89 -0.83 5.99
CA GLY A 149 -3.20 0.59 5.88
C GLY A 149 -3.80 1.17 7.17
N ILE A 150 -4.75 0.47 7.80
CA ILE A 150 -5.36 0.91 9.08
C ILE A 150 -4.29 1.02 10.17
N ILE A 151 -3.43 0.01 10.31
CA ILE A 151 -2.38 0.00 11.34
C ILE A 151 -1.36 1.12 11.07
N ALA A 152 -0.92 1.29 9.82
CA ALA A 152 0.03 2.33 9.44
C ALA A 152 -0.55 3.74 9.69
N ASN A 153 -1.83 3.97 9.32
CA ASN A 153 -2.49 5.26 9.52
C ASN A 153 -2.77 5.57 11.00
N ARG A 154 -3.00 4.56 11.85
CA ARG A 154 -3.08 4.77 13.31
C ARG A 154 -1.75 5.30 13.87
N ARG A 155 -0.62 4.76 13.41
CA ARG A 155 0.71 5.23 13.81
C ARG A 155 1.01 6.62 13.24
N LEU A 156 0.63 6.86 11.98
CA LEU A 156 0.72 8.18 11.37
C LEU A 156 -0.08 9.24 12.15
N LEU A 157 -1.28 8.90 12.62
CA LEU A 157 -2.08 9.80 13.47
C LEU A 157 -1.34 10.18 14.75
N GLY A 158 -0.70 9.22 15.42
CA GLY A 158 0.14 9.48 16.61
C GLY A 158 1.27 10.48 16.30
N LEU A 159 1.97 10.27 15.18
CA LEU A 159 3.01 11.19 14.70
C LEU A 159 2.45 12.58 14.40
N LEU A 160 1.33 12.69 13.70
CA LEU A 160 0.70 13.96 13.35
C LEU A 160 0.23 14.71 14.61
N ARG A 161 -0.31 14.03 15.61
CA ARG A 161 -0.67 14.63 16.92
C ARG A 161 0.54 15.26 17.60
N LYS A 162 1.66 14.55 17.61
CA LYS A 162 2.90 15.04 18.21
C LYS A 162 3.43 16.27 17.48
N MET A 163 3.37 16.27 16.14
CA MET A 163 3.92 17.35 15.32
C MET A 163 3.02 18.60 15.30
N SER A 164 1.71 18.45 15.25
CA SER A 164 0.78 19.58 15.16
C SER A 164 0.36 20.16 16.54
N GLY A 165 0.60 19.43 17.61
CA GLY A 165 0.14 19.80 18.96
C GLY A 165 -1.39 19.80 19.14
N SER A 166 -2.16 19.39 18.13
CA SER A 166 -3.63 19.43 18.13
C SER A 166 -4.23 18.15 17.55
N ASP A 167 -5.06 17.46 18.32
CA ASP A 167 -5.78 16.25 17.88
C ASP A 167 -6.75 16.56 16.73
N LYS A 168 -7.43 17.70 16.77
CA LYS A 168 -8.34 18.14 15.70
C LYS A 168 -7.62 18.33 14.37
N VAL A 169 -6.49 19.03 14.40
CA VAL A 169 -5.66 19.29 13.21
C VAL A 169 -5.08 17.97 12.68
N ALA A 170 -4.51 17.14 13.56
CA ALA A 170 -3.94 15.85 13.17
C ALA A 170 -4.95 14.94 12.46
N ARG A 171 -6.19 14.85 12.97
CA ARG A 171 -7.26 14.09 12.32
C ARG A 171 -7.67 14.69 10.98
N ALA A 172 -7.85 16.01 10.90
CA ALA A 172 -8.23 16.68 9.65
C ALA A 172 -7.19 16.42 8.56
N VAL A 173 -5.89 16.56 8.89
CA VAL A 173 -4.78 16.26 7.98
C VAL A 173 -4.79 14.79 7.57
N LEU A 174 -4.91 13.86 8.54
CA LEU A 174 -4.94 12.42 8.22
C LEU A 174 -6.09 12.06 7.28
N PHE A 175 -7.31 12.54 7.54
CA PHE A 175 -8.46 12.24 6.68
C PHE A 175 -8.29 12.80 5.27
N SER A 176 -7.76 14.03 5.13
CA SER A 176 -7.47 14.61 3.83
C SER A 176 -6.42 13.79 3.05
N TRP A 177 -5.35 13.37 3.73
CA TRP A 177 -4.31 12.53 3.13
C TRP A 177 -4.84 11.13 2.77
N LEU A 178 -5.66 10.54 3.64
CA LEU A 178 -6.26 9.24 3.40
C LEU A 178 -7.17 9.26 2.17
N ALA A 179 -8.01 10.28 2.03
CA ALA A 179 -8.88 10.44 0.86
C ALA A 179 -8.07 10.55 -0.44
N GLY A 180 -7.03 11.41 -0.45
CA GLY A 180 -6.13 11.54 -1.60
C GLY A 180 -5.39 10.23 -1.93
N ASN A 181 -4.84 9.56 -0.91
CA ASN A 181 -4.12 8.30 -1.11
C ASN A 181 -5.03 7.16 -1.59
N LEU A 182 -6.26 7.06 -1.07
CA LEU A 182 -7.22 6.05 -1.51
C LEU A 182 -7.66 6.29 -2.95
N PHE A 183 -7.94 7.55 -3.32
CA PHE A 183 -8.34 7.88 -4.68
C PHE A 183 -7.19 7.67 -5.67
N LEU A 184 -6.06 8.33 -5.48
CA LEU A 184 -4.94 8.27 -6.41
C LEU A 184 -4.28 6.88 -6.43
N GLY A 185 -4.08 6.28 -5.26
CA GLY A 185 -3.48 4.95 -5.13
C GLY A 185 -4.33 3.87 -5.80
N ALA A 186 -5.66 3.93 -5.66
CA ALA A 186 -6.57 3.01 -6.33
C ALA A 186 -6.51 3.16 -7.86
N GLN A 187 -6.45 4.40 -8.38
CA GLN A 187 -6.35 4.65 -9.83
C GLN A 187 -4.99 4.22 -10.39
N ILE A 188 -3.89 4.53 -9.71
CA ILE A 188 -2.56 4.07 -10.11
C ILE A 188 -2.52 2.54 -10.10
N ALA A 189 -2.99 1.90 -9.02
CA ALA A 189 -3.06 0.45 -8.95
C ALA A 189 -3.90 -0.14 -10.09
N TRP A 190 -5.05 0.47 -10.42
CA TRP A 190 -5.87 0.03 -11.54
C TRP A 190 -5.13 0.11 -12.88
N ASN A 191 -4.45 1.21 -13.13
CA ASN A 191 -3.69 1.40 -14.36
C ASN A 191 -2.51 0.41 -14.50
N PHE A 192 -1.95 -0.03 -13.36
CA PHE A 192 -0.87 -1.03 -13.31
C PHE A 192 -1.36 -2.48 -13.28
N ARG A 193 -2.68 -2.74 -13.43
CA ARG A 193 -3.17 -4.12 -13.51
C ARG A 193 -2.55 -4.88 -14.71
N PRO A 194 -2.46 -6.20 -14.70
CA PRO A 194 -2.95 -7.11 -13.67
C PRO A 194 -1.95 -7.32 -12.54
N PHE A 195 -2.44 -7.50 -11.31
CA PHE A 195 -1.62 -7.94 -10.17
C PHE A 195 -1.76 -9.45 -9.96
N ILE A 196 -2.95 -9.94 -9.66
CA ILE A 196 -3.20 -11.38 -9.48
C ILE A 196 -3.16 -12.10 -10.83
N GLY A 197 -3.64 -11.45 -11.88
CA GLY A 197 -3.86 -12.05 -13.19
C GLY A 197 -5.19 -12.79 -13.28
N SER A 198 -5.79 -12.79 -14.47
CA SER A 198 -7.04 -13.51 -14.74
C SER A 198 -6.73 -14.91 -15.23
N PRO A 199 -7.51 -15.95 -14.86
CA PRO A 199 -7.34 -17.31 -15.41
C PRO A 199 -7.46 -17.37 -16.93
N ARG A 200 -8.27 -16.48 -17.53
CA ARG A 200 -8.64 -16.49 -18.95
C ARG A 200 -7.82 -15.57 -19.83
N LEU A 201 -6.96 -14.72 -19.27
CA LEU A 201 -6.21 -13.73 -20.03
C LEU A 201 -4.71 -14.04 -19.99
N ALA A 202 -3.98 -13.56 -21.00
CA ALA A 202 -2.54 -13.69 -21.04
C ALA A 202 -1.84 -13.00 -19.86
N ILE A 203 -0.65 -13.47 -19.52
CA ILE A 203 0.21 -12.79 -18.54
C ILE A 203 0.86 -11.61 -19.26
N GLU A 204 0.60 -10.39 -18.77
CA GLU A 204 1.10 -9.14 -19.33
C GLU A 204 1.63 -8.26 -18.22
N PHE A 205 2.63 -7.44 -18.51
CA PHE A 205 3.08 -6.46 -17.53
C PHE A 205 2.01 -5.38 -17.30
N LEU A 206 1.42 -4.82 -18.36
CA LEU A 206 0.31 -3.87 -18.30
C LEU A 206 -0.79 -4.29 -19.27
N ARG A 207 -2.04 -3.98 -18.96
CA ARG A 207 -3.15 -4.15 -19.90
C ARG A 207 -3.13 -3.07 -20.98
N SER A 208 -3.62 -3.42 -22.17
CA SER A 208 -3.74 -2.50 -23.29
C SER A 208 -4.79 -1.40 -23.08
N ASP A 209 -5.72 -1.60 -22.13
CA ASP A 209 -6.82 -0.70 -21.79
C ASP A 209 -6.74 -0.16 -20.35
N PRO A 210 -5.64 0.51 -19.94
CA PRO A 210 -5.36 0.83 -18.53
C PRO A 210 -6.44 1.75 -17.90
N LEU A 211 -7.07 2.61 -18.70
CA LEU A 211 -8.06 3.58 -18.21
C LEU A 211 -9.50 3.07 -18.19
N HIS A 212 -9.75 1.84 -18.70
CA HIS A 212 -11.11 1.27 -18.73
C HIS A 212 -11.47 0.62 -17.38
N GLY A 213 -12.60 1.08 -16.77
CA GLY A 213 -13.06 0.60 -15.47
C GLY A 213 -12.26 1.19 -14.30
N ASN A 214 -12.47 0.65 -13.11
CA ASN A 214 -11.76 1.08 -11.92
C ASN A 214 -11.61 -0.04 -10.86
N PHE A 215 -10.75 0.20 -9.89
CA PHE A 215 -10.45 -0.75 -8.81
C PHE A 215 -11.70 -1.14 -8.00
N TYR A 216 -12.56 -0.16 -7.68
CA TYR A 216 -13.73 -0.40 -6.83
C TYR A 216 -14.78 -1.28 -7.50
N GLU A 217 -14.96 -1.13 -8.82
CA GLU A 217 -15.81 -2.03 -9.61
C GLU A 217 -15.29 -3.47 -9.60
N ALA A 218 -13.98 -3.66 -9.69
CA ALA A 218 -13.38 -5.01 -9.64
C ALA A 218 -13.61 -5.66 -8.27
N VAL A 219 -13.44 -4.92 -7.17
CA VAL A 219 -13.71 -5.40 -5.81
C VAL A 219 -15.18 -5.74 -5.64
N TRP A 220 -16.09 -4.87 -6.10
CA TRP A 220 -17.54 -5.11 -6.05
C TRP A 220 -17.93 -6.36 -6.85
N ARG A 221 -17.37 -6.54 -8.03
CA ARG A 221 -17.59 -7.72 -8.87
C ARG A 221 -17.12 -9.01 -8.19
N ALA A 222 -15.94 -8.98 -7.58
CA ALA A 222 -15.41 -10.11 -6.83
C ALA A 222 -16.30 -10.46 -5.61
N LEU A 223 -16.80 -9.46 -4.89
CA LEU A 223 -17.71 -9.65 -3.78
C LEU A 223 -19.03 -10.31 -4.23
N ARG A 224 -19.61 -9.85 -5.34
CA ARG A 224 -20.82 -10.48 -5.88
C ARG A 224 -20.61 -11.94 -6.26
N HIS A 225 -19.47 -12.30 -6.86
CA HIS A 225 -19.16 -13.70 -7.18
C HIS A 225 -19.00 -14.61 -5.95
N LEU A 226 -18.83 -14.03 -4.75
CA LEU A 226 -18.73 -14.78 -3.51
C LEU A 226 -20.10 -14.96 -2.84
N LEU A 227 -21.02 -14.02 -3.06
CA LEU A 227 -22.32 -13.97 -2.37
C LEU A 227 -23.45 -14.61 -3.19
N PHE A 228 -23.31 -14.62 -4.51
CA PHE A 228 -24.31 -15.05 -5.48
C PHE A 228 -23.69 -15.90 -6.60
#